data_3784f0b4c254c70d9f9ee2d4808f5631
#
_entry.id   3784f0b4c254c70d9f9ee2d4808f5631
#
_cell.length_a   1.000
_cell.length_b   1.000
_cell.length_c   1.000
_cell.angle_alpha   90.00
_cell.angle_beta   90.00
_cell.angle_gamma   90.00
#
_symmetry.space_group_name_H-M   'P 1'
#
loop_
_entity.id
_entity.type
_entity.pdbx_description
1 polymer ?
#
loop_
_entity_poly.entity_id
_entity_poly.type
_entity_poly.pdbx_seq_one_letter_code
_entity_poly.pdbx_strand_id
1 'polypeptide(L)'
;MMSMKKIVFVIFLMLTAAGAAWGQEQTVQNRPYIDLRPFHFGLLVGTHLQDIEFNNIGPQTIIANNGSQQTYTITCDQSQWDNGFQVGVLGEARLTEHFQFRVAPAILFGSRHIEFHNMDAQAPDSMLHRSQDLKTIYFTCSFDLIAAAPRIGNHRPYAMLGLTPAINLTGSDNSYIKLKRYDMFLEAGFGCDFYMPFFKVRPELKFMYSLTNSLDKDHADRLQDEAMRPYALSVNKARSKVIALTLYFE
;
A
#
# COMPACT_ATOMS: atom_id res chain seq x y z
N MET A 1 -21.38 -7.72 -14.58
CA MET A 1 -19.95 -8.03 -14.70
C MET A 1 -19.50 -7.68 -16.12
N MET A 2 -18.67 -6.66 -16.29
CA MET A 2 -18.21 -6.23 -17.61
C MET A 2 -17.12 -7.21 -18.09
N SER A 3 -17.26 -7.78 -19.30
CA SER A 3 -16.25 -8.70 -19.85
C SER A 3 -14.89 -8.00 -19.96
N MET A 4 -13.80 -8.69 -19.63
CA MET A 4 -12.42 -8.20 -19.71
C MET A 4 -12.10 -7.59 -21.09
N LYS A 5 -12.66 -8.14 -22.18
CA LYS A 5 -12.56 -7.59 -23.54
C LYS A 5 -13.16 -6.19 -23.66
N LYS A 6 -14.26 -5.91 -22.96
CA LYS A 6 -14.89 -4.57 -22.95
C LYS A 6 -14.07 -3.55 -22.15
N ILE A 7 -13.44 -3.98 -21.07
CA ILE A 7 -12.55 -3.12 -20.26
C ILE A 7 -11.31 -2.73 -21.08
N VAL A 8 -10.66 -3.69 -21.72
CA VAL A 8 -9.50 -3.45 -22.61
C VAL A 8 -9.87 -2.51 -23.77
N PHE A 9 -11.04 -2.70 -24.37
CA PHE A 9 -11.54 -1.84 -25.45
C PHE A 9 -11.78 -0.40 -24.98
N VAL A 10 -12.37 -0.21 -23.80
CA VAL A 10 -12.58 1.13 -23.20
C VAL A 10 -11.26 1.81 -22.87
N ILE A 11 -10.29 1.09 -22.32
CA ILE A 11 -8.94 1.62 -22.05
C ILE A 11 -8.25 2.01 -23.36
N PHE A 12 -8.34 1.17 -24.38
CA PHE A 12 -7.77 1.47 -25.69
C PHE A 12 -8.44 2.69 -26.34
N LEU A 13 -9.77 2.83 -26.22
CA LEU A 13 -10.52 4.00 -26.71
C LEU A 13 -10.13 5.29 -25.96
N MET A 14 -9.92 5.20 -24.64
CA MET A 14 -9.44 6.35 -23.85
C MET A 14 -8.02 6.76 -24.24
N LEU A 15 -7.14 5.81 -24.51
CA LEU A 15 -5.77 6.08 -24.96
C LEU A 15 -5.73 6.71 -26.37
N THR A 16 -6.60 6.27 -27.27
CA THR A 16 -6.70 6.86 -28.63
C THR A 16 -7.35 8.25 -28.62
N ALA A 17 -8.34 8.48 -27.75
CA ALA A 17 -8.96 9.79 -27.59
C ALA A 17 -7.98 10.82 -26.99
N ALA A 18 -7.09 10.40 -26.08
CA ALA A 18 -6.03 11.25 -25.55
C ALA A 18 -5.01 11.67 -26.64
N GLY A 19 -4.77 10.82 -27.64
CA GLY A 19 -3.88 11.15 -28.78
C GLY A 19 -4.49 12.14 -29.79
N ALA A 20 -5.81 12.22 -29.89
CA ALA A 20 -6.49 13.11 -30.84
C ALA A 20 -6.64 14.57 -30.33
N ALA A 21 -6.35 14.85 -29.07
CA ALA A 21 -6.45 16.18 -28.47
C ALA A 21 -5.26 17.10 -28.73
N TRP A 22 -4.32 16.72 -29.58
CA TRP A 22 -3.17 17.56 -29.95
C TRP A 22 -3.50 18.55 -31.09
N GLY A 23 -4.47 19.40 -30.81
CA GLY A 23 -4.66 20.62 -31.62
C GLY A 23 -3.53 21.61 -31.35
N GLN A 24 -3.01 22.24 -32.41
CA GLN A 24 -1.91 23.20 -32.40
C GLN A 24 -2.30 24.55 -31.76
N GLU A 25 -2.85 24.57 -30.57
CA GLU A 25 -2.96 25.82 -29.82
C GLU A 25 -1.64 26.06 -29.08
N GLN A 26 -1.03 27.23 -29.27
CA GLN A 26 0.07 27.69 -28.43
C GLN A 26 -0.47 27.82 -27.02
N THR A 27 -0.34 26.72 -26.25
CA THR A 27 -0.79 26.70 -24.88
C THR A 27 0.16 27.57 -24.05
N VAL A 28 -0.37 28.64 -23.47
CA VAL A 28 0.37 29.50 -22.56
C VAL A 28 0.93 28.63 -21.44
N GLN A 29 2.24 28.67 -21.27
CA GLN A 29 2.87 27.93 -20.17
C GLN A 29 2.54 28.58 -18.84
N ASN A 30 1.79 27.86 -18.01
CA ASN A 30 1.49 28.27 -16.65
C ASN A 30 2.75 28.13 -15.79
N ARG A 31 3.08 29.16 -14.97
CA ARG A 31 4.21 29.12 -14.03
C ARG A 31 5.55 28.69 -14.69
N PRO A 32 6.04 29.37 -15.73
CA PRO A 32 7.14 28.90 -16.58
C PRO A 32 8.46 28.63 -15.84
N TYR A 33 8.69 29.30 -14.69
CA TYR A 33 9.93 29.18 -13.92
C TYR A 33 9.80 28.33 -12.65
N ILE A 34 8.66 27.65 -12.44
CA ILE A 34 8.44 26.88 -11.20
C ILE A 34 9.45 25.74 -11.05
N ASP A 35 9.75 25.03 -12.14
CA ASP A 35 10.67 23.89 -12.14
C ASP A 35 12.14 24.28 -11.92
N LEU A 36 12.46 25.58 -11.99
CA LEU A 36 13.81 26.10 -11.70
C LEU A 36 14.06 26.32 -10.20
N ARG A 37 13.01 26.28 -9.38
CA ARG A 37 13.16 26.45 -7.93
C ARG A 37 13.90 25.26 -7.34
N PRO A 38 14.85 25.50 -6.41
CA PRO A 38 15.61 24.41 -5.80
C PRO A 38 14.77 23.53 -4.88
N PHE A 39 13.73 24.09 -4.23
CA PHE A 39 12.86 23.38 -3.30
C PHE A 39 11.40 23.64 -3.61
N HIS A 40 10.60 22.60 -3.45
CA HIS A 40 9.14 22.59 -3.55
C HIS A 40 8.56 22.03 -2.28
N PHE A 41 7.42 22.54 -1.86
CA PHE A 41 6.65 22.04 -0.73
C PHE A 41 5.20 21.92 -1.12
N GLY A 42 4.51 20.96 -0.55
CA GLY A 42 3.12 20.74 -0.86
C GLY A 42 2.41 19.81 0.11
N LEU A 43 1.18 19.53 -0.21
CA LEU A 43 0.31 18.61 0.50
C LEU A 43 0.05 17.39 -0.37
N LEU A 44 -0.22 16.26 0.27
CA LEU A 44 -0.66 15.06 -0.42
C LEU A 44 -1.94 14.52 0.22
N VAL A 45 -2.84 14.08 -0.63
CA VAL A 45 -4.02 13.31 -0.26
C VAL A 45 -4.18 12.16 -1.26
N GLY A 46 -4.67 11.04 -0.80
CA GLY A 46 -4.84 9.90 -1.69
C GLY A 46 -5.68 8.79 -1.10
N THR A 47 -6.01 7.86 -1.95
CA THR A 47 -6.63 6.59 -1.57
C THR A 47 -5.66 5.46 -1.88
N HIS A 48 -5.77 4.37 -1.15
CA HIS A 48 -4.97 3.20 -1.41
C HIS A 48 -5.78 1.92 -1.24
N LEU A 49 -5.35 0.89 -1.93
CA LEU A 49 -5.77 -0.49 -1.76
C LEU A 49 -4.62 -1.23 -1.06
N GLN A 50 -4.93 -2.01 -0.05
CA GLN A 50 -3.94 -2.76 0.70
C GLN A 50 -4.29 -4.24 0.77
N ASP A 51 -3.26 -5.07 0.69
CA ASP A 51 -3.32 -6.52 0.74
C ASP A 51 -2.16 -7.06 1.58
N ILE A 52 -2.34 -8.24 2.17
CA ILE A 52 -1.29 -8.98 2.85
C ILE A 52 -1.17 -10.37 2.24
N GLU A 53 0.02 -10.68 1.79
CA GLU A 53 0.39 -12.03 1.40
C GLU A 53 0.91 -12.81 2.59
N PHE A 54 0.21 -13.90 2.94
CA PHE A 54 0.57 -14.78 4.04
C PHE A 54 1.28 -16.04 3.53
N ASN A 55 2.32 -16.46 4.24
CA ASN A 55 2.95 -17.75 4.04
C ASN A 55 2.47 -18.69 5.14
N ASN A 56 1.51 -19.54 4.82
CA ASN A 56 0.93 -20.53 5.72
C ASN A 56 1.89 -21.69 5.97
N ILE A 57 1.96 -22.17 7.23
CA ILE A 57 2.89 -23.24 7.65
C ILE A 57 2.35 -24.63 7.25
N GLY A 58 1.03 -24.78 7.14
CA GLY A 58 0.36 -26.07 6.95
C GLY A 58 0.03 -26.77 8.25
N PRO A 59 -0.03 -28.12 8.29
CA PRO A 59 -0.36 -28.87 9.50
C PRO A 59 0.63 -28.60 10.64
N GLN A 60 0.11 -28.26 11.82
CA GLN A 60 0.91 -27.98 13.00
C GLN A 60 0.34 -28.70 14.22
N THR A 61 1.19 -29.31 15.02
CA THR A 61 0.81 -29.99 16.27
C THR A 61 1.06 -29.04 17.42
N ILE A 62 0.03 -28.75 18.19
CA ILE A 62 0.07 -27.87 19.36
C ILE A 62 -0.18 -28.73 20.60
N ILE A 63 0.65 -28.53 21.60
CA ILE A 63 0.51 -29.17 22.91
C ILE A 63 -0.25 -28.18 23.79
N ALA A 64 -1.47 -28.54 24.18
CA ALA A 64 -2.25 -27.75 25.13
C ALA A 64 -1.69 -27.88 26.55
N ASN A 65 -2.02 -26.96 27.44
CA ASN A 65 -1.53 -26.99 28.85
C ASN A 65 -1.93 -28.23 29.62
N ASN A 66 -2.97 -28.95 29.18
CA ASN A 66 -3.38 -30.24 29.73
C ASN A 66 -2.52 -31.44 29.24
N GLY A 67 -1.50 -31.18 28.38
CA GLY A 67 -0.65 -32.19 27.78
C GLY A 67 -1.26 -32.90 26.55
N SER A 68 -2.47 -32.57 26.13
CA SER A 68 -3.06 -33.14 24.92
C SER A 68 -2.38 -32.55 23.69
N GLN A 69 -2.08 -33.40 22.71
CA GLN A 69 -1.56 -32.97 21.40
C GLN A 69 -2.71 -32.94 20.43
N GLN A 70 -2.87 -31.80 19.76
CA GLN A 70 -3.85 -31.63 18.68
C GLN A 70 -3.16 -31.07 17.45
N THR A 71 -3.48 -31.63 16.28
CA THR A 71 -2.95 -31.14 15.00
C THR A 71 -4.02 -30.29 14.35
N TYR A 72 -3.64 -29.09 13.95
CA TYR A 72 -4.48 -28.13 13.26
C TYR A 72 -3.91 -27.83 11.87
N THR A 73 -4.78 -27.74 10.88
CA THR A 73 -4.45 -27.28 9.51
C THR A 73 -5.23 -26.01 9.23
N ILE A 74 -4.66 -24.87 9.60
CA ILE A 74 -5.31 -23.57 9.47
C ILE A 74 -4.60 -22.78 8.35
N THR A 75 -5.39 -22.28 7.41
CA THR A 75 -4.95 -21.33 6.38
C THR A 75 -5.44 -19.95 6.72
N CYS A 76 -4.60 -18.97 6.49
CA CYS A 76 -4.89 -17.56 6.68
C CYS A 76 -4.72 -16.83 5.35
N ASP A 77 -5.70 -16.02 4.99
CA ASP A 77 -5.67 -15.23 3.76
C ASP A 77 -6.44 -13.91 3.93
N GLN A 78 -6.17 -12.97 3.03
CA GLN A 78 -6.98 -11.78 2.84
C GLN A 78 -7.76 -11.95 1.53
N SER A 79 -9.07 -12.17 1.63
CA SER A 79 -9.93 -12.53 0.49
C SER A 79 -10.11 -11.41 -0.53
N GLN A 80 -9.86 -10.17 -0.14
CA GLN A 80 -10.05 -8.98 -0.98
C GLN A 80 -9.10 -7.86 -0.63
N TRP A 81 -8.84 -6.98 -1.60
CA TRP A 81 -8.12 -5.73 -1.36
C TRP A 81 -8.99 -4.75 -0.58
N ASP A 82 -8.47 -4.27 0.52
CA ASP A 82 -9.16 -3.32 1.39
C ASP A 82 -8.77 -1.89 1.10
N ASN A 83 -9.74 -1.00 1.19
CA ASN A 83 -9.58 0.41 0.92
C ASN A 83 -9.02 1.17 2.12
N GLY A 84 -8.24 2.19 1.82
CA GLY A 84 -7.77 3.15 2.81
C GLY A 84 -7.58 4.53 2.19
N PHE A 85 -7.19 5.48 3.03
CA PHE A 85 -6.85 6.83 2.59
C PHE A 85 -5.55 7.30 3.26
N GLN A 86 -4.91 8.27 2.63
CA GLN A 86 -3.65 8.83 3.12
C GLN A 86 -3.66 10.35 3.01
N VAL A 87 -3.01 10.98 3.97
CA VAL A 87 -2.79 12.41 3.99
C VAL A 87 -1.38 12.70 4.48
N GLY A 88 -0.76 13.73 3.95
CA GLY A 88 0.59 14.09 4.35
C GLY A 88 1.06 15.38 3.72
N VAL A 89 2.35 15.61 3.86
CA VAL A 89 3.05 16.74 3.28
C VAL A 89 4.20 16.24 2.44
N LEU A 90 4.73 17.08 1.57
CA LEU A 90 5.93 16.76 0.80
C LEU A 90 6.91 17.92 0.82
N GLY A 91 8.18 17.56 0.77
CA GLY A 91 9.27 18.44 0.43
C GLY A 91 10.04 17.79 -0.72
N GLU A 92 10.34 18.54 -1.74
CA GLU A 92 11.06 18.05 -2.91
C GLU A 92 12.24 18.97 -3.21
N ALA A 93 13.41 18.39 -3.42
CA ALA A 93 14.63 19.07 -3.80
C ALA A 93 14.97 18.75 -5.25
N ARG A 94 15.20 19.76 -6.07
CA ARG A 94 15.68 19.61 -7.43
C ARG A 94 17.16 19.25 -7.42
N LEU A 95 17.52 18.08 -7.93
CA LEU A 95 18.91 17.65 -8.08
C LEU A 95 19.49 18.10 -9.43
N THR A 96 18.73 17.84 -10.48
CA THR A 96 19.07 18.23 -11.86
C THR A 96 17.82 18.67 -12.61
N GLU A 97 17.92 18.93 -13.89
CA GLU A 97 16.77 19.23 -14.73
C GLU A 97 15.76 18.06 -14.81
N HIS A 98 16.25 16.83 -14.74
CA HIS A 98 15.44 15.61 -14.88
C HIS A 98 15.25 14.86 -13.58
N PHE A 99 16.09 15.07 -12.56
CA PHE A 99 16.04 14.32 -11.32
C PHE A 99 15.67 15.22 -10.15
N GLN A 100 14.78 14.71 -9.32
CA GLN A 100 14.29 15.35 -8.11
C GLN A 100 14.31 14.31 -6.97
N PHE A 101 14.57 14.78 -5.75
CA PHE A 101 14.51 13.97 -4.55
C PHE A 101 13.36 14.46 -3.68
N ARG A 102 12.43 13.57 -3.35
CA ARG A 102 11.25 13.88 -2.55
C ARG A 102 11.33 13.20 -1.20
N VAL A 103 10.92 13.92 -0.17
CA VAL A 103 10.64 13.40 1.16
C VAL A 103 9.18 13.69 1.45
N ALA A 104 8.39 12.64 1.69
CA ALA A 104 6.94 12.77 1.85
C ALA A 104 6.45 12.01 3.09
N PRO A 105 6.47 12.67 4.27
CA PRO A 105 5.83 12.13 5.46
C PRO A 105 4.30 12.12 5.30
N ALA A 106 3.68 10.98 5.63
CA ALA A 106 2.25 10.78 5.50
C ALA A 106 1.71 9.85 6.58
N ILE A 107 0.40 9.92 6.81
CA ILE A 107 -0.35 8.96 7.62
C ILE A 107 -1.31 8.22 6.69
N LEU A 108 -1.22 6.89 6.73
CA LEU A 108 -2.09 5.98 6.01
C LEU A 108 -3.10 5.38 6.99
N PHE A 109 -4.39 5.45 6.66
CA PHE A 109 -5.48 4.88 7.43
C PHE A 109 -6.17 3.81 6.63
N GLY A 110 -6.40 2.64 7.24
CA GLY A 110 -7.11 1.55 6.60
C GLY A 110 -7.51 0.47 7.57
N SER A 111 -8.18 -0.54 7.05
CA SER A 111 -8.46 -1.80 7.74
C SER A 111 -8.16 -2.95 6.80
N ARG A 112 -7.89 -4.12 7.32
CA ARG A 112 -7.64 -5.35 6.57
C ARG A 112 -8.51 -6.45 7.13
N HIS A 113 -9.24 -7.13 6.24
CA HIS A 113 -10.10 -8.25 6.59
C HIS A 113 -9.33 -9.55 6.40
N ILE A 114 -8.96 -10.19 7.50
CA ILE A 114 -8.21 -11.44 7.51
C ILE A 114 -9.17 -12.57 7.80
N GLU A 115 -9.12 -13.62 7.00
CA GLU A 115 -9.94 -14.82 7.14
C GLU A 115 -9.05 -16.02 7.45
N PHE A 116 -9.52 -16.83 8.40
CA PHE A 116 -8.89 -18.09 8.78
C PHE A 116 -9.83 -19.23 8.45
N HIS A 117 -9.31 -20.22 7.75
CA HIS A 117 -10.03 -21.44 7.40
C HIS A 117 -9.32 -22.62 8.03
N ASN A 118 -10.03 -23.32 8.93
CA ASN A 118 -9.55 -24.58 9.48
C ASN A 118 -9.98 -25.71 8.54
N MET A 119 -9.01 -26.47 8.05
CA MET A 119 -9.21 -27.56 7.08
C MET A 119 -9.44 -28.94 7.78
N ASP A 120 -9.50 -28.97 9.11
CA ASP A 120 -9.66 -30.22 9.84
C ASP A 120 -11.11 -30.69 9.82
N ALA A 121 -11.34 -31.90 9.27
CA ALA A 121 -12.67 -32.50 9.10
C ALA A 121 -13.42 -32.74 10.42
N GLN A 122 -12.74 -32.73 11.56
CA GLN A 122 -13.32 -32.96 12.89
C GLN A 122 -13.43 -31.68 13.73
N ALA A 123 -13.06 -30.52 13.16
CA ALA A 123 -13.16 -29.26 13.87
C ALA A 123 -14.64 -28.87 14.10
N PRO A 124 -15.00 -28.36 15.30
CA PRO A 124 -16.33 -27.80 15.54
C PRO A 124 -16.64 -26.67 14.55
N ASP A 125 -17.89 -26.52 14.15
CA ASP A 125 -18.32 -25.45 13.21
C ASP A 125 -17.87 -24.05 13.65
N SER A 126 -17.79 -23.80 14.96
CA SER A 126 -17.29 -22.54 15.52
C SER A 126 -15.80 -22.28 15.27
N MET A 127 -15.03 -23.29 14.87
CA MET A 127 -13.59 -23.20 14.58
C MET A 127 -13.26 -23.30 13.10
N LEU A 128 -14.26 -23.58 12.23
CA LEU A 128 -14.03 -23.74 10.80
C LEU A 128 -13.67 -22.43 10.12
N HIS A 129 -14.38 -21.35 10.48
CA HIS A 129 -14.17 -20.01 9.90
C HIS A 129 -14.04 -18.98 11.01
N ARG A 130 -12.98 -18.23 10.95
CA ARG A 130 -12.75 -17.06 11.80
C ARG A 130 -12.32 -15.89 10.95
N SER A 131 -12.74 -14.69 11.34
CA SER A 131 -12.32 -13.46 10.70
C SER A 131 -11.78 -12.48 11.72
N GLN A 132 -10.87 -11.63 11.27
CA GLN A 132 -10.31 -10.56 12.06
C GLN A 132 -10.20 -9.30 11.23
N ASP A 133 -10.77 -8.21 11.75
CA ASP A 133 -10.56 -6.88 11.18
C ASP A 133 -9.34 -6.26 11.84
N LEU A 134 -8.28 -6.11 11.05
CA LEU A 134 -7.04 -5.50 11.50
C LEU A 134 -7.02 -4.03 11.08
N LYS A 135 -7.32 -3.13 12.01
CA LYS A 135 -7.17 -1.69 11.77
C LYS A 135 -5.69 -1.36 11.60
N THR A 136 -5.36 -0.59 10.57
CA THR A 136 -4.00 -0.19 10.25
C THR A 136 -3.88 1.32 10.18
N ILE A 137 -3.02 1.88 11.01
CA ILE A 137 -2.62 3.28 10.93
C ILE A 137 -1.09 3.28 10.84
N TYR A 138 -0.56 3.67 9.69
CA TYR A 138 0.86 3.77 9.48
C TYR A 138 1.29 5.22 9.39
N PHE A 139 2.30 5.60 10.17
CA PHE A 139 3.10 6.77 9.87
C PHE A 139 4.20 6.33 8.92
N THR A 140 4.27 6.95 7.76
CA THR A 140 5.26 6.65 6.71
C THR A 140 6.07 7.89 6.38
N CYS A 141 7.28 7.69 5.87
CA CYS A 141 8.08 8.78 5.32
C CYS A 141 8.75 8.27 4.04
N SER A 142 8.17 8.60 2.89
CA SER A 142 8.73 8.20 1.59
C SER A 142 9.97 9.00 1.26
N PHE A 143 10.98 8.32 0.72
CA PHE A 143 12.20 8.87 0.16
C PHE A 143 12.30 8.45 -1.29
N ASP A 144 11.93 9.34 -2.20
CA ASP A 144 11.72 9.05 -3.60
C ASP A 144 12.76 9.75 -4.49
N LEU A 145 13.31 9.00 -5.42
CA LEU A 145 14.01 9.56 -6.56
C LEU A 145 13.04 9.62 -7.74
N ILE A 146 12.82 10.82 -8.24
CA ILE A 146 11.91 11.10 -9.35
C ILE A 146 12.73 11.38 -10.60
N ALA A 147 12.42 10.67 -11.68
CA ALA A 147 12.94 10.91 -13.01
C ALA A 147 11.84 11.52 -13.89
N ALA A 148 11.94 12.80 -14.17
CA ALA A 148 10.92 13.55 -14.90
C ALA A 148 11.37 13.84 -16.32
N ALA A 149 10.44 13.67 -17.27
CA ALA A 149 10.63 14.04 -18.66
C ALA A 149 10.71 15.58 -18.82
N PRO A 150 11.15 16.08 -19.97
CA PRO A 150 10.99 17.49 -20.32
C PRO A 150 9.50 17.90 -20.26
N ARG A 151 9.25 19.11 -19.83
CA ARG A 151 7.90 19.66 -19.79
C ARG A 151 7.36 19.88 -21.21
N ILE A 152 6.15 19.37 -21.47
CA ILE A 152 5.44 19.52 -22.74
C ILE A 152 4.18 20.35 -22.45
N GLY A 153 4.19 21.63 -22.86
CA GLY A 153 3.10 22.54 -22.54
C GLY A 153 2.90 22.70 -21.03
N ASN A 154 1.75 22.21 -20.53
CA ASN A 154 1.41 22.27 -19.10
C ASN A 154 1.40 20.90 -18.43
N HIS A 155 2.12 19.91 -18.99
CA HIS A 155 2.29 18.60 -18.36
C HIS A 155 3.74 18.14 -18.39
N ARG A 156 4.09 17.34 -17.39
CA ARG A 156 5.42 16.76 -17.22
C ARG A 156 5.28 15.37 -16.62
N PRO A 157 5.31 14.31 -17.44
CA PRO A 157 5.28 12.94 -16.94
C PRO A 157 6.59 12.58 -16.23
N TYR A 158 6.48 11.71 -15.24
CA TYR A 158 7.64 11.22 -14.48
C TYR A 158 7.43 9.78 -14.00
N ALA A 159 8.53 9.13 -13.69
CA ALA A 159 8.56 7.88 -12.95
C ALA A 159 9.31 8.10 -11.64
N MET A 160 8.99 7.29 -10.63
CA MET A 160 9.62 7.37 -9.33
C MET A 160 9.98 5.99 -8.81
N LEU A 161 11.04 5.94 -8.01
CA LEU A 161 11.48 4.78 -7.25
C LEU A 161 11.91 5.27 -5.87
N GLY A 162 11.50 4.56 -4.81
CA GLY A 162 11.78 5.00 -3.46
C GLY A 162 11.76 3.91 -2.41
N LEU A 163 12.09 4.31 -1.20
CA LEU A 163 12.03 3.51 0.01
C LEU A 163 11.20 4.25 1.06
N THR A 164 10.29 3.51 1.68
CA THR A 164 9.37 4.07 2.67
C THR A 164 9.44 3.29 3.97
N PRO A 165 10.22 3.78 4.96
CA PRO A 165 10.05 3.33 6.33
C PRO A 165 8.64 3.66 6.83
N ALA A 166 8.05 2.70 7.53
CA ALA A 166 6.71 2.79 8.08
C ALA A 166 6.68 2.37 9.55
N ILE A 167 5.93 3.11 10.35
CA ILE A 167 5.68 2.81 11.74
C ILE A 167 4.20 2.52 11.91
N ASN A 168 3.87 1.29 12.29
CA ASN A 168 2.52 0.92 12.64
C ASN A 168 2.17 1.51 14.01
N LEU A 169 1.16 2.34 14.04
CA LEU A 169 0.66 3.01 15.25
C LEU A 169 -0.47 2.22 15.93
N THR A 170 -0.95 1.16 15.26
CA THR A 170 -2.00 0.28 15.78
C THR A 170 -1.41 -1.04 16.24
N GLY A 171 -1.96 -1.59 17.29
CA GLY A 171 -1.63 -2.91 17.78
C GLY A 171 -2.62 -3.30 18.86
N SER A 172 -3.30 -4.42 18.68
CA SER A 172 -4.12 -5.04 19.71
C SER A 172 -3.46 -6.32 20.16
N ASP A 173 -3.34 -6.52 21.46
CA ASP A 173 -2.82 -7.77 22.02
C ASP A 173 -3.86 -8.89 22.03
N ASN A 174 -5.14 -8.57 21.77
CA ASN A 174 -6.26 -9.52 21.67
C ASN A 174 -6.62 -9.90 20.22
N SER A 175 -5.67 -9.85 19.32
CA SER A 175 -5.85 -10.22 17.90
C SER A 175 -5.26 -11.60 17.63
N TYR A 176 -5.82 -12.36 16.67
CA TYR A 176 -5.23 -13.62 16.22
C TYR A 176 -3.84 -13.40 15.62
N ILE A 177 -3.71 -12.35 14.77
CA ILE A 177 -2.45 -11.93 14.15
C ILE A 177 -2.16 -10.49 14.52
N LYS A 178 -0.88 -10.21 14.81
CA LYS A 178 -0.36 -8.88 15.07
C LYS A 178 0.76 -8.55 14.09
N LEU A 179 0.73 -7.32 13.56
CA LEU A 179 1.80 -6.81 12.71
C LEU A 179 2.88 -6.15 13.55
N LYS A 180 4.12 -6.24 13.08
CA LYS A 180 5.25 -5.53 13.67
C LYS A 180 5.03 -4.02 13.65
N ARG A 181 5.72 -3.35 14.57
CA ARG A 181 5.69 -1.89 14.67
C ARG A 181 6.42 -1.21 13.51
N TYR A 182 7.51 -1.81 13.02
CA TYR A 182 8.34 -1.24 11.97
C TYR A 182 8.28 -2.11 10.72
N ASP A 183 8.12 -1.44 9.59
CA ASP A 183 8.15 -2.06 8.27
C ASP A 183 8.95 -1.16 7.31
N MET A 184 9.41 -1.73 6.20
CA MET A 184 10.14 -1.04 5.15
C MET A 184 9.54 -1.43 3.80
N PHE A 185 9.07 -0.45 3.07
CA PHE A 185 8.52 -0.66 1.73
C PHE A 185 9.51 -0.20 0.65
N LEU A 186 9.62 -0.99 -0.40
CA LEU A 186 10.10 -0.55 -1.69
C LEU A 186 8.91 -0.01 -2.46
N GLU A 187 9.05 1.16 -3.05
CA GLU A 187 7.98 1.75 -3.84
C GLU A 187 8.47 2.14 -5.22
N ALA A 188 7.58 1.99 -6.19
CA ALA A 188 7.76 2.42 -7.56
C ALA A 188 6.44 2.99 -8.08
N GLY A 189 6.51 3.99 -8.91
CA GLY A 189 5.31 4.64 -9.42
C GLY A 189 5.57 5.51 -10.63
N PHE A 190 4.49 6.03 -11.15
CA PHE A 190 4.50 6.99 -12.23
C PHE A 190 3.40 8.02 -12.02
N GLY A 191 3.65 9.22 -12.51
CA GLY A 191 2.72 10.33 -12.38
C GLY A 191 2.92 11.35 -13.48
N CYS A 192 2.15 12.42 -13.40
CA CYS A 192 2.26 13.53 -14.30
C CYS A 192 2.02 14.84 -13.55
N ASP A 193 2.92 15.79 -13.71
CA ASP A 193 2.71 17.14 -13.23
C ASP A 193 1.76 17.88 -14.18
N PHE A 194 0.70 18.44 -13.65
CA PHE A 194 -0.20 19.35 -14.35
C PHE A 194 -0.05 20.75 -13.77
N TYR A 195 0.42 21.66 -14.62
CA TYR A 195 0.65 23.06 -14.23
C TYR A 195 -0.62 23.87 -14.42
N MET A 196 -1.31 24.17 -13.32
CA MET A 196 -2.44 25.08 -13.29
C MET A 196 -1.94 26.53 -13.14
N PRO A 197 -2.78 27.55 -13.38
CA PRO A 197 -2.36 28.93 -13.26
C PRO A 197 -1.80 29.31 -11.87
N PHE A 198 -2.35 28.72 -10.79
CA PHE A 198 -2.02 29.08 -9.42
C PHE A 198 -1.28 28.01 -8.63
N PHE A 199 -1.44 26.73 -8.99
CA PHE A 199 -0.86 25.59 -8.31
C PHE A 199 -0.48 24.48 -9.30
N LYS A 200 0.27 23.52 -8.85
CA LYS A 200 0.60 22.29 -9.59
C LYS A 200 -0.12 21.12 -8.94
N VAL A 201 -0.84 20.33 -9.74
CA VAL A 201 -1.44 19.05 -9.31
C VAL A 201 -0.66 17.92 -9.93
N ARG A 202 -0.39 16.92 -9.12
CA ARG A 202 0.40 15.77 -9.52
C ARG A 202 -0.30 14.48 -9.12
N PRO A 203 -1.16 13.91 -9.97
CA PRO A 203 -1.64 12.55 -9.80
C PRO A 203 -0.50 11.55 -9.98
N GLU A 204 -0.38 10.62 -9.05
CA GLU A 204 0.64 9.58 -9.02
C GLU A 204 0.02 8.24 -8.65
N LEU A 205 0.28 7.22 -9.45
CA LEU A 205 -0.02 5.83 -9.13
C LEU A 205 1.25 5.17 -8.61
N LYS A 206 1.17 4.64 -7.39
CA LYS A 206 2.29 4.10 -6.64
C LYS A 206 2.01 2.64 -6.23
N PHE A 207 3.01 1.80 -6.38
CA PHE A 207 3.03 0.41 -5.91
C PHE A 207 4.05 0.30 -4.80
N MET A 208 3.65 -0.25 -3.66
CA MET A 208 4.51 -0.43 -2.49
C MET A 208 4.50 -1.90 -2.09
N TYR A 209 5.68 -2.45 -1.81
CA TYR A 209 5.87 -3.83 -1.40
C TYR A 209 6.77 -3.89 -0.17
N SER A 210 6.31 -4.58 0.89
CA SER A 210 7.10 -4.74 2.11
C SER A 210 8.32 -5.61 1.87
N LEU A 211 9.50 -5.10 2.19
CA LEU A 211 10.77 -5.82 2.14
C LEU A 211 10.99 -6.68 3.38
N THR A 212 10.39 -6.30 4.49
CA THR A 212 10.52 -6.97 5.78
C THR A 212 9.38 -7.95 6.02
N ASN A 213 9.53 -8.82 7.00
CA ASN A 213 8.42 -9.63 7.48
C ASN A 213 7.57 -8.79 8.42
N SER A 214 6.38 -8.42 7.98
CA SER A 214 5.44 -7.58 8.74
C SER A 214 4.78 -8.31 9.91
N LEU A 215 4.91 -9.67 10.03
CA LEU A 215 4.30 -10.47 11.07
C LEU A 215 5.11 -10.42 12.39
N ASP A 216 4.44 -10.17 13.51
CA ASP A 216 5.00 -10.32 14.85
C ASP A 216 4.83 -11.78 15.31
N LYS A 217 5.92 -12.58 15.20
CA LYS A 217 5.91 -14.00 15.53
C LYS A 217 5.79 -14.28 17.03
N ASP A 218 6.32 -13.39 17.85
CA ASP A 218 6.34 -13.54 19.31
C ASP A 218 4.96 -13.25 19.92
N HIS A 219 4.00 -12.82 19.09
CA HIS A 219 2.64 -12.55 19.52
C HIS A 219 1.93 -13.80 20.02
N ALA A 220 2.13 -14.95 19.36
CA ALA A 220 1.52 -16.22 19.75
C ALA A 220 1.82 -16.64 21.20
N ASP A 221 3.03 -16.31 21.69
CA ASP A 221 3.44 -16.64 23.06
C ASP A 221 2.90 -15.66 24.12
N ARG A 222 2.40 -14.49 23.67
CA ARG A 222 1.81 -13.46 24.53
C ARG A 222 0.29 -13.52 24.62
N LEU A 223 -0.34 -14.39 23.83
CA LEU A 223 -1.80 -14.56 23.84
C LEU A 223 -2.25 -15.18 25.17
N GLN A 224 -3.26 -14.56 25.78
CA GLN A 224 -3.89 -15.05 27.01
C GLN A 224 -4.89 -16.18 26.73
N ASP A 225 -5.50 -16.18 25.55
CA ASP A 225 -6.47 -17.18 25.12
C ASP A 225 -5.78 -18.27 24.28
N GLU A 226 -5.69 -19.48 24.84
CA GLU A 226 -5.12 -20.65 24.15
C GLU A 226 -5.86 -21.03 22.87
N ALA A 227 -7.17 -20.74 22.79
CA ALA A 227 -7.96 -21.03 21.60
C ALA A 227 -7.54 -20.17 20.38
N MET A 228 -6.89 -19.04 20.61
CA MET A 228 -6.35 -18.16 19.55
C MET A 228 -4.97 -18.60 19.04
N ARG A 229 -4.23 -19.34 19.84
CA ARG A 229 -2.84 -19.73 19.56
C ARG A 229 -2.66 -20.51 18.26
N PRO A 230 -3.53 -21.48 17.89
CA PRO A 230 -3.42 -22.18 16.60
C PRO A 230 -3.49 -21.27 15.39
N TYR A 231 -4.33 -20.24 15.46
CA TYR A 231 -4.48 -19.25 14.40
C TYR A 231 -3.25 -18.34 14.30
N ALA A 232 -2.70 -17.89 15.42
CA ALA A 232 -1.49 -17.06 15.44
C ALA A 232 -0.26 -17.82 14.89
N LEU A 233 -0.17 -19.12 15.17
CA LEU A 233 0.92 -19.98 14.70
C LEU A 233 0.73 -20.48 13.26
N SER A 234 -0.43 -20.29 12.63
CA SER A 234 -0.70 -20.79 11.28
C SER A 234 0.15 -20.13 10.19
N VAL A 235 0.72 -18.96 10.47
CA VAL A 235 1.44 -18.13 9.51
C VAL A 235 2.90 -17.92 9.93
N ASN A 236 3.82 -18.11 8.99
CA ASN A 236 5.26 -17.88 9.22
C ASN A 236 5.73 -16.50 8.79
N LYS A 237 5.20 -15.99 7.70
CA LYS A 237 5.56 -14.67 7.13
C LYS A 237 4.33 -13.95 6.62
N ALA A 238 4.36 -12.64 6.73
CA ALA A 238 3.39 -11.76 6.11
C ALA A 238 4.12 -10.63 5.38
N ARG A 239 3.66 -10.28 4.19
CA ARG A 239 4.19 -9.16 3.41
C ARG A 239 3.06 -8.28 2.95
N SER A 240 3.15 -7.00 3.28
CA SER A 240 2.16 -6.01 2.88
C SER A 240 2.40 -5.53 1.46
N LYS A 241 1.31 -5.41 0.71
CA LYS A 241 1.26 -4.82 -0.64
C LYS A 241 0.29 -3.65 -0.60
N VAL A 242 0.65 -2.54 -1.21
CA VAL A 242 -0.21 -1.35 -1.29
C VAL A 242 -0.16 -0.80 -2.70
N ILE A 243 -1.33 -0.46 -3.23
CA ILE A 243 -1.49 0.31 -4.47
C ILE A 243 -2.13 1.63 -4.09
N ALA A 244 -1.45 2.74 -4.30
CA ALA A 244 -1.93 4.05 -3.92
C ALA A 244 -2.12 4.97 -5.13
N LEU A 245 -3.24 5.66 -5.16
CA LEU A 245 -3.48 6.80 -6.03
C LEU A 245 -3.39 8.06 -5.18
N THR A 246 -2.37 8.87 -5.42
CA THR A 246 -2.06 10.06 -4.64
C THR A 246 -2.16 11.31 -5.50
N LEU A 247 -2.74 12.35 -4.95
CA LEU A 247 -2.75 13.68 -5.52
C LEU A 247 -1.84 14.58 -4.67
N TYR A 248 -0.81 15.13 -5.29
CA TYR A 248 0.06 16.12 -4.68
C TYR A 248 -0.34 17.51 -5.16
N PHE A 249 -0.30 18.49 -4.26
CA PHE A 249 -0.62 19.89 -4.52
C PHE A 249 0.56 20.75 -4.10
N GLU A 250 1.11 21.52 -5.05
CA GLU A 250 2.25 22.42 -4.86
C GLU A 250 1.95 23.85 -5.27
#